data_5d0c088dd0e7ae39be8e4f9a553ec937
#
_entry.id   5d0c088dd0e7ae39be8e4f9a553ec937
#
_cell.length_a   1.000
_cell.length_b   1.000
_cell.length_c   1.000
_cell.angle_alpha   90.00
_cell.angle_beta   90.00
_cell.angle_gamma   90.00
#
_symmetry.space_group_name_H-M   'P 1'
#
loop_
_entity.id
_entity.type
_entity.pdbx_description
1 polymer ?
#
loop_
_entity_poly.entity_id
_entity_poly.type
_entity_poly.pdbx_seq_one_letter_code
_entity_poly.pdbx_strand_id
1 'polypeptide(L)'
;MVCVVNALRASRECARERAWRCGSEGRRARSTRVRAATRDGARATELSGTRARFDWVQNGDFIVKKRASDDANALEATRKTVGNELARVFLPSAFPTSVSRDYVAWLKWHLVSLLFRDVLEVITAQSLLVALGLGNAPGALPLTAVAKWVAKDGVGSVATLLAGAFGGQAYDEDPKRWWGVTNALEDVARAIELVTPVFPGLFLPLAASATFVRCAALTGRGSLINGSFMQHFGRRENLGDVRAKLEVQGRWLALIGLPIGIKVFQAVSATATEAAARGDEYEAFAVAFGAYGFVIGAHCFACWKSARALKFDVLNRYRLLTLADAFVESENEALMSVEALGDVEGVYAPRVTSSTPTFGANPSEIARDWRAFMDALRLAKTRGYVLGFDPKRVDAPSAMLLESASTRDTLAAALACQKLRRLSIARAGVSRDSIRVDAYAYADARVLDFEAAMVRSGWRVDFIQIGAAPKFRLSVPPI
;
A
#
# COMPACT_ATOMS: atom_id res chain seq x y z
N MET A 1 -16.48 16.47 3.06
CA MET A 1 -15.51 16.45 1.96
C MET A 1 -14.86 17.82 1.71
N VAL A 2 -15.63 18.88 1.50
CA VAL A 2 -15.10 20.26 1.29
C VAL A 2 -14.19 20.73 2.44
N CYS A 3 -14.56 20.49 3.71
CA CYS A 3 -13.74 20.89 4.86
C CYS A 3 -12.40 20.15 4.95
N VAL A 4 -12.36 18.86 4.62
CA VAL A 4 -11.12 18.06 4.61
C VAL A 4 -10.23 18.47 3.44
N VAL A 5 -10.82 18.74 2.27
CA VAL A 5 -10.10 19.24 1.08
C VAL A 5 -9.55 20.64 1.32
N ASN A 6 -10.30 21.51 2.01
CA ASN A 6 -9.85 22.87 2.35
C ASN A 6 -8.75 22.85 3.44
N ALA A 7 -8.82 21.94 4.42
CA ALA A 7 -7.74 21.75 5.39
C ALA A 7 -6.46 21.22 4.71
N LEU A 8 -6.59 20.36 3.71
CA LEU A 8 -5.48 19.86 2.89
C LEU A 8 -4.90 20.95 1.95
N ARG A 9 -5.74 21.85 1.44
CA ARG A 9 -5.28 23.02 0.64
C ARG A 9 -4.51 24.02 1.50
N ALA A 10 -5.03 24.39 2.65
CA ALA A 10 -4.36 25.30 3.58
C ALA A 10 -3.00 24.76 4.07
N SER A 11 -2.90 23.45 4.22
CA SER A 11 -1.64 22.76 4.56
C SER A 11 -0.61 22.80 3.42
N ARG A 12 -1.04 22.72 2.14
CA ARG A 12 -0.15 22.81 0.97
C ARG A 12 0.40 24.23 0.74
N GLU A 13 -0.40 25.26 0.96
CA GLU A 13 0.07 26.65 0.86
C GLU A 13 1.12 26.96 1.93
N CYS A 14 0.90 26.47 3.14
CA CYS A 14 1.89 26.60 4.23
C CYS A 14 3.19 25.82 4.00
N ALA A 15 3.13 24.68 3.28
CA ALA A 15 4.33 23.91 2.92
C ALA A 15 5.11 24.60 1.78
N ARG A 16 4.41 25.21 0.81
CA ARG A 16 5.04 25.99 -0.27
C ARG A 16 5.76 27.25 0.24
N GLU A 17 5.16 28.01 1.13
CA GLU A 17 5.79 29.20 1.72
C GLU A 17 7.06 28.84 2.55
N ARG A 18 7.11 27.67 3.17
CA ARG A 18 8.34 27.22 3.89
C ARG A 18 9.44 26.70 2.97
N ALA A 19 9.09 26.05 1.88
CA ALA A 19 10.07 25.58 0.89
C ALA A 19 10.81 26.76 0.23
N TRP A 20 10.13 27.91 0.07
CA TRP A 20 10.74 29.13 -0.50
C TRP A 20 11.70 29.83 0.45
N ARG A 21 11.53 29.71 1.77
CA ARG A 21 12.40 30.31 2.79
C ARG A 21 13.57 29.45 3.25
N CYS A 22 13.61 28.15 2.90
CA CYS A 22 14.67 27.22 3.29
C CYS A 22 15.78 27.04 2.26
N GLY A 23 15.79 27.81 1.18
CA GLY A 23 16.76 27.71 0.08
C GLY A 23 18.12 28.36 0.32
N SER A 24 18.42 28.92 1.48
CA SER A 24 19.67 29.68 1.67
C SER A 24 20.38 29.57 3.02
N GLU A 25 20.09 28.57 3.87
CA GLU A 25 20.92 28.42 5.07
C GLU A 25 21.21 26.95 5.42
N GLY A 26 22.50 26.67 5.46
CA GLY A 26 23.06 25.34 5.64
C GLY A 26 22.74 24.68 6.99
N ARG A 27 22.81 23.36 6.93
CA ARG A 27 22.78 22.37 8.02
C ARG A 27 23.27 22.88 9.37
N ARG A 28 22.35 22.95 10.34
CA ARG A 28 22.66 22.71 11.76
C ARG A 28 21.46 22.03 12.41
N ALA A 29 21.71 20.91 13.08
CA ALA A 29 20.77 20.23 13.95
C ALA A 29 20.18 21.24 14.94
N ARG A 30 18.85 21.41 14.97
CA ARG A 30 18.18 22.25 15.96
C ARG A 30 17.94 21.43 17.21
N SER A 31 18.87 21.50 18.15
CA SER A 31 18.57 21.28 19.56
C SER A 31 17.53 22.30 20.00
N THR A 32 16.59 21.88 20.84
CA THR A 32 15.62 22.73 21.51
C THR A 32 16.35 23.84 22.28
N ARG A 33 16.41 25.05 21.73
CA ARG A 33 16.94 26.21 22.47
C ARG A 33 15.87 26.72 23.42
N VAL A 34 16.01 26.38 24.67
CA VAL A 34 15.39 27.12 25.78
C VAL A 34 16.11 28.47 25.86
N ARG A 35 15.47 29.55 25.46
CA ARG A 35 15.95 30.91 25.79
C ARG A 35 15.52 31.24 27.22
N ALA A 36 16.45 31.19 28.13
CA ALA A 36 16.28 31.81 29.43
C ALA A 36 16.36 33.33 29.28
N ALA A 37 15.28 34.04 29.56
CA ALA A 37 15.28 35.50 29.72
C ALA A 37 15.32 35.83 31.23
N THR A 38 16.21 36.70 31.58
CA THR A 38 16.55 37.15 32.91
C THR A 38 15.44 37.98 33.57
N ARG A 39 15.22 37.71 34.86
CA ARG A 39 14.50 38.51 35.87
C ARG A 39 13.11 39.05 35.51
N ASP A 40 12.16 38.48 36.16
CA ASP A 40 10.72 38.61 36.22
C ASP A 40 9.97 37.61 35.28
N GLY A 41 9.65 36.45 35.86
CA GLY A 41 8.73 35.46 35.31
C GLY A 41 9.35 34.63 34.16
N ALA A 42 10.05 33.56 34.48
CA ALA A 42 10.51 32.59 33.48
C ALA A 42 9.31 32.08 32.68
N ARG A 43 9.29 32.37 31.33
CA ARG A 43 8.31 31.84 30.40
C ARG A 43 8.99 30.80 29.53
N ALA A 44 8.46 29.59 29.50
CA ALA A 44 8.80 28.59 28.50
C ALA A 44 7.68 28.55 27.44
N THR A 45 8.01 28.78 26.19
CA THR A 45 7.01 28.72 25.10
C THR A 45 7.05 27.38 24.42
N GLU A 46 5.95 26.62 24.53
CA GLU A 46 5.76 25.36 23.83
C GLU A 46 5.06 25.63 22.49
N LEU A 47 5.72 25.25 21.40
CA LEU A 47 5.13 25.20 20.06
C LEU A 47 4.53 23.82 19.86
N SER A 48 3.24 23.67 20.12
CA SER A 48 2.50 22.47 19.69
C SER A 48 2.44 22.42 18.17
N GLY A 49 2.51 21.21 17.59
CA GLY A 49 2.46 20.99 16.14
C GLY A 49 1.25 21.58 15.41
N THR A 50 0.27 22.11 16.14
CA THR A 50 -0.94 22.80 15.67
C THR A 50 -0.84 24.33 15.66
N ARG A 51 0.35 24.93 15.61
CA ARG A 51 0.57 26.39 15.70
C ARG A 51 0.02 27.08 16.98
N ALA A 52 -0.50 26.34 17.93
CA ALA A 52 -0.89 26.93 19.20
C ALA A 52 0.35 27.23 20.01
N ARG A 53 0.57 28.48 20.36
CA ARG A 53 1.56 28.88 21.35
C ARG A 53 0.97 28.72 22.74
N PHE A 54 1.67 28.00 23.58
CA PHE A 54 1.35 27.94 25.00
C PHE A 54 2.53 28.52 25.76
N ASP A 55 2.23 29.45 26.64
CA ASP A 55 3.19 30.00 27.59
C ASP A 55 3.03 29.28 28.92
N TRP A 56 4.11 28.70 29.39
CA TRP A 56 4.21 28.14 30.72
C TRP A 56 4.63 29.27 31.67
N VAL A 57 3.76 29.67 32.58
CA VAL A 57 3.97 30.80 33.46
C VAL A 57 3.93 30.33 34.91
N GLN A 58 4.85 30.83 35.72
CA GLN A 58 4.82 30.58 37.15
C GLN A 58 3.63 31.33 37.79
N ASN A 59 2.84 30.64 38.57
CA ASN A 59 1.74 31.23 39.33
C ASN A 59 1.86 30.74 40.77
N GLY A 60 2.53 31.53 41.65
CA GLY A 60 2.97 31.08 42.96
C GLY A 60 3.97 29.94 42.84
N ASP A 61 3.75 28.84 43.54
CA ASP A 61 4.57 27.62 43.51
C ASP A 61 4.21 26.67 42.34
N PHE A 62 3.22 27.04 41.53
CA PHE A 62 2.71 26.19 40.46
C PHE A 62 3.13 26.69 39.07
N ILE A 63 3.37 25.75 38.14
CA ILE A 63 3.59 26.04 36.73
C ILE A 63 2.26 25.89 35.98
N VAL A 64 1.74 26.96 35.41
CA VAL A 64 0.45 26.98 34.71
C VAL A 64 0.66 27.15 33.21
N LYS A 65 0.00 26.32 32.42
CA LYS A 65 -0.02 26.39 30.97
C LYS A 65 -1.11 27.40 30.53
N LYS A 66 -0.71 28.53 29.96
CA LYS A 66 -1.63 29.52 29.39
C LYS A 66 -1.52 29.52 27.87
N ARG A 67 -2.65 29.63 27.18
CA ARG A 67 -2.66 29.84 25.72
C ARG A 67 -2.27 31.28 25.46
N ALA A 68 -1.26 31.51 24.60
CA ALA A 68 -0.92 32.87 24.18
C ALA A 68 -2.11 33.42 23.36
N SER A 69 -2.66 34.58 23.79
CA SER A 69 -3.71 35.27 23.06
C SER A 69 -3.10 35.98 21.85
N ASP A 70 -3.43 35.55 20.65
CA ASP A 70 -3.28 36.37 19.46
C ASP A 70 -4.54 37.23 19.35
N ASP A 71 -4.45 38.52 19.62
CA ASP A 71 -5.49 39.50 19.44
C ASP A 71 -5.71 39.76 17.94
N ALA A 72 -6.47 38.90 17.27
CA ALA A 72 -6.94 39.14 15.92
C ALA A 72 -8.33 38.51 15.73
N ASN A 73 -9.30 39.40 15.44
CA ASN A 73 -10.67 39.17 14.98
C ASN A 73 -11.34 37.84 15.42
N ALA A 74 -12.32 37.96 16.33
CA ALA A 74 -13.06 36.83 16.93
C ALA A 74 -13.63 35.84 15.90
N LEU A 75 -14.04 36.27 14.74
CA LEU A 75 -14.55 35.42 13.64
C LEU A 75 -13.44 34.59 13.00
N GLU A 76 -12.27 35.17 12.80
CA GLU A 76 -11.10 34.44 12.26
C GLU A 76 -10.50 33.50 13.31
N ALA A 77 -10.53 33.88 14.57
CA ALA A 77 -10.16 33.03 15.69
C ALA A 77 -11.12 31.84 15.84
N THR A 78 -12.43 32.04 15.69
CA THR A 78 -13.43 30.95 15.72
C THR A 78 -13.25 30.00 14.54
N ARG A 79 -13.03 30.53 13.33
CA ARG A 79 -12.77 29.72 12.12
C ARG A 79 -11.45 28.93 12.22
N LYS A 80 -10.40 29.51 12.78
CA LYS A 80 -9.13 28.83 13.08
C LYS A 80 -9.29 27.76 14.16
N THR A 81 -10.10 28.02 15.17
CA THR A 81 -10.36 27.07 16.27
C THR A 81 -11.12 25.85 15.75
N VAL A 82 -12.22 26.06 15.01
CA VAL A 82 -13.00 24.97 14.39
C VAL A 82 -12.13 24.17 13.40
N GLY A 83 -11.34 24.86 12.56
CA GLY A 83 -10.42 24.18 11.63
C GLY A 83 -9.35 23.35 12.36
N ASN A 84 -8.85 23.84 13.49
CA ASN A 84 -7.88 23.11 14.30
C ASN A 84 -8.51 21.89 15.00
N GLU A 85 -9.73 22.01 15.52
CA GLU A 85 -10.43 20.88 16.15
C GLU A 85 -10.80 19.80 15.11
N LEU A 86 -11.28 20.20 13.93
CA LEU A 86 -11.50 19.24 12.82
C LEU A 86 -10.19 18.57 12.39
N ALA A 87 -9.08 19.31 12.29
CA ALA A 87 -7.78 18.72 11.99
C ALA A 87 -7.35 17.72 13.07
N ARG A 88 -7.60 17.99 14.34
CA ARG A 88 -7.34 17.06 15.45
C ARG A 88 -8.17 15.79 15.38
N VAL A 89 -9.41 15.86 14.91
CA VAL A 89 -10.28 14.69 14.76
C VAL A 89 -9.82 13.83 13.58
N PHE A 90 -9.47 14.45 12.45
CA PHE A 90 -9.26 13.74 11.18
C PHE A 90 -7.80 13.53 10.80
N LEU A 91 -6.84 14.26 11.34
CA LEU A 91 -5.44 14.15 10.97
C LEU A 91 -4.57 13.70 12.13
N PRO A 92 -3.51 12.91 11.86
CA PRO A 92 -2.55 12.49 12.88
C PRO A 92 -1.89 13.67 13.59
N SER A 93 -1.52 13.45 14.84
CA SER A 93 -0.82 14.45 15.65
C SER A 93 0.48 14.88 14.97
N ALA A 94 0.80 16.17 15.06
CA ALA A 94 1.95 16.77 14.38
C ALA A 94 1.97 16.64 12.84
N PHE A 95 0.80 16.42 12.22
CA PHE A 95 0.68 16.47 10.76
C PHE A 95 1.16 17.84 10.21
N PRO A 96 1.85 17.91 9.06
CA PRO A 96 2.21 16.83 8.14
C PRO A 96 3.55 16.14 8.41
N THR A 97 4.30 16.54 9.44
CA THR A 97 5.68 16.09 9.68
C THR A 97 5.77 14.70 10.33
N SER A 98 4.65 14.18 10.82
CA SER A 98 4.55 12.87 11.47
C SER A 98 4.19 11.74 10.51
N VAL A 99 3.94 12.05 9.24
CA VAL A 99 3.56 11.06 8.22
C VAL A 99 4.49 11.13 6.99
N SER A 100 4.45 10.09 6.15
CA SER A 100 5.19 10.05 4.89
C SER A 100 4.69 11.12 3.90
N ARG A 101 5.53 11.50 2.92
CA ARG A 101 5.22 12.56 1.95
C ARG A 101 4.02 12.23 1.05
N ASP A 102 3.84 10.96 0.74
CA ASP A 102 2.78 10.44 -0.12
C ASP A 102 1.45 10.20 0.61
N TYR A 103 1.44 10.26 1.96
CA TYR A 103 0.24 10.03 2.78
C TYR A 103 -0.98 10.82 2.30
N VAL A 104 -0.83 12.14 2.06
CA VAL A 104 -1.93 13.02 1.65
C VAL A 104 -2.45 12.65 0.25
N ALA A 105 -1.55 12.33 -0.68
CA ALA A 105 -1.91 11.97 -2.04
C ALA A 105 -2.68 10.64 -2.06
N TRP A 106 -2.20 9.67 -1.28
CA TRP A 106 -2.87 8.39 -1.09
C TRP A 106 -4.22 8.56 -0.37
N LEU A 107 -4.24 9.28 0.76
CA LEU A 107 -5.43 9.48 1.58
C LEU A 107 -6.58 10.09 0.77
N LYS A 108 -6.30 11.11 -0.06
CA LYS A 108 -7.29 11.75 -0.91
C LYS A 108 -8.06 10.73 -1.76
N TRP A 109 -7.34 9.85 -2.46
CA TRP A 109 -7.96 8.87 -3.34
C TRP A 109 -8.55 7.68 -2.57
N HIS A 110 -7.94 7.34 -1.43
CA HIS A 110 -8.49 6.34 -0.52
C HIS A 110 -9.86 6.77 0.03
N LEU A 111 -10.01 8.02 0.48
CA LEU A 111 -11.30 8.54 0.94
C LEU A 111 -12.37 8.54 -0.18
N VAL A 112 -11.97 8.87 -1.41
CA VAL A 112 -12.88 8.77 -2.57
C VAL A 112 -13.30 7.32 -2.80
N SER A 113 -12.35 6.36 -2.73
CA SER A 113 -12.67 4.94 -2.88
C SER A 113 -13.61 4.44 -1.76
N LEU A 114 -13.39 4.85 -0.51
CA LEU A 114 -14.27 4.50 0.60
C LEU A 114 -15.71 4.98 0.38
N LEU A 115 -15.89 6.19 -0.14
CA LEU A 115 -17.24 6.70 -0.44
C LEU A 115 -17.97 5.84 -1.46
N PHE A 116 -17.33 5.52 -2.59
CA PHE A 116 -17.93 4.65 -3.60
C PHE A 116 -18.12 3.22 -3.10
N ARG A 117 -17.20 2.71 -2.28
CA ARG A 117 -17.35 1.42 -1.62
C ARG A 117 -18.60 1.34 -0.77
N ASP A 118 -18.86 2.36 0.06
CA ASP A 118 -20.03 2.39 0.94
C ASP A 118 -21.34 2.51 0.16
N VAL A 119 -21.34 3.24 -0.97
CA VAL A 119 -22.44 3.25 -1.93
C VAL A 119 -22.67 1.85 -2.52
N LEU A 120 -21.61 1.18 -2.98
CA LEU A 120 -21.69 -0.17 -3.55
C LEU A 120 -22.16 -1.20 -2.52
N GLU A 121 -21.79 -1.07 -1.25
CA GLU A 121 -22.22 -1.97 -0.18
C GLU A 121 -23.75 -2.02 -0.07
N VAL A 122 -24.42 -0.86 -0.15
CA VAL A 122 -25.89 -0.80 -0.16
C VAL A 122 -26.47 -1.46 -1.41
N ILE A 123 -25.93 -1.11 -2.59
CA ILE A 123 -26.46 -1.59 -3.87
C ILE A 123 -26.33 -3.12 -3.98
N THR A 124 -25.16 -3.67 -3.62
CA THR A 124 -24.92 -5.12 -3.68
C THR A 124 -25.74 -5.89 -2.65
N ALA A 125 -25.87 -5.35 -1.42
CA ALA A 125 -26.73 -5.95 -0.40
C ALA A 125 -28.19 -6.02 -0.88
N GLN A 126 -28.72 -4.95 -1.47
CA GLN A 126 -30.09 -4.93 -2.02
C GLN A 126 -30.23 -5.90 -3.20
N SER A 127 -29.25 -5.96 -4.09
CA SER A 127 -29.24 -6.91 -5.22
C SER A 127 -29.35 -8.37 -4.73
N LEU A 128 -28.61 -8.73 -3.70
CA LEU A 128 -28.69 -10.07 -3.11
C LEU A 128 -30.05 -10.35 -2.46
N LEU A 129 -30.67 -9.35 -1.80
CA LEU A 129 -32.03 -9.50 -1.24
C LEU A 129 -33.08 -9.70 -2.33
N VAL A 130 -32.99 -8.95 -3.42
CA VAL A 130 -33.87 -9.14 -4.61
C VAL A 130 -33.67 -10.53 -5.19
N ALA A 131 -32.47 -11.02 -5.34
CA ALA A 131 -32.19 -12.37 -5.85
C ALA A 131 -32.73 -13.49 -4.96
N LEU A 132 -32.91 -13.22 -3.66
CA LEU A 132 -33.59 -14.14 -2.71
C LEU A 132 -35.10 -14.08 -2.77
N GLY A 133 -35.69 -13.17 -3.58
CA GLY A 133 -37.13 -12.96 -3.64
C GLY A 133 -37.71 -12.12 -2.51
N LEU A 134 -36.86 -11.37 -1.77
CA LEU A 134 -37.29 -10.58 -0.61
C LEU A 134 -37.64 -9.12 -0.97
N GLY A 135 -37.57 -8.76 -2.26
CA GLY A 135 -37.75 -7.38 -2.71
C GLY A 135 -39.19 -6.82 -2.55
N ASN A 136 -40.26 -7.64 -2.49
CA ASN A 136 -41.61 -7.19 -2.61
C ASN A 136 -42.62 -7.84 -1.63
N ALA A 137 -42.20 -8.66 -0.66
CA ALA A 137 -43.15 -9.35 0.22
C ALA A 137 -43.01 -8.91 1.68
N PRO A 138 -44.05 -8.34 2.32
CA PRO A 138 -44.10 -8.19 3.77
C PRO A 138 -44.33 -9.56 4.40
N GLY A 139 -43.43 -10.06 5.23
CA GLY A 139 -43.58 -11.31 5.95
C GLY A 139 -42.27 -11.89 6.50
N ALA A 140 -42.34 -12.96 7.27
CA ALA A 140 -41.19 -13.66 7.82
C ALA A 140 -40.33 -14.24 6.70
N LEU A 141 -38.98 -14.12 6.84
CA LEU A 141 -38.00 -14.69 5.92
C LEU A 141 -38.22 -16.21 5.80
N PRO A 142 -38.36 -16.77 4.58
CA PRO A 142 -38.40 -18.20 4.41
C PRO A 142 -37.16 -18.87 4.98
N LEU A 143 -37.29 -19.98 5.69
CA LEU A 143 -36.16 -20.71 6.27
C LEU A 143 -35.06 -21.03 5.23
N THR A 144 -35.50 -21.31 3.99
CA THR A 144 -34.60 -21.56 2.85
C THR A 144 -33.76 -20.35 2.48
N ALA A 145 -34.27 -19.13 2.59
CA ALA A 145 -33.49 -17.90 2.32
C ALA A 145 -32.46 -17.68 3.41
N VAL A 146 -32.82 -17.87 4.68
CA VAL A 146 -31.90 -17.80 5.81
C VAL A 146 -30.79 -18.85 5.68
N ALA A 147 -31.12 -20.09 5.34
CA ALA A 147 -30.16 -21.16 5.15
C ALA A 147 -29.16 -20.84 4.02
N LYS A 148 -29.64 -20.31 2.88
CA LYS A 148 -28.77 -19.88 1.76
C LYS A 148 -27.84 -18.73 2.18
N TRP A 149 -28.35 -17.79 2.97
CA TRP A 149 -27.55 -16.66 3.47
C TRP A 149 -26.42 -17.13 4.41
N VAL A 150 -26.76 -18.00 5.37
CA VAL A 150 -25.80 -18.57 6.32
C VAL A 150 -24.74 -19.42 5.59
N ALA A 151 -25.14 -20.21 4.60
CA ALA A 151 -24.23 -21.00 3.79
C ALA A 151 -23.24 -20.11 3.02
N LYS A 152 -23.72 -19.02 2.43
CA LYS A 152 -22.87 -18.00 1.77
C LYS A 152 -21.85 -17.40 2.75
N ASP A 153 -22.24 -17.01 3.95
CA ASP A 153 -21.35 -16.42 4.95
C ASP A 153 -20.35 -17.44 5.50
N GLY A 154 -20.73 -18.72 5.58
CA GLY A 154 -19.84 -19.83 5.89
C GLY A 154 -18.70 -19.96 4.88
N VAL A 155 -18.99 -19.84 3.59
CA VAL A 155 -17.98 -19.82 2.52
C VAL A 155 -17.03 -18.61 2.67
N GLY A 156 -17.55 -17.46 3.05
CA GLY A 156 -16.73 -16.27 3.36
C GLY A 156 -15.76 -16.49 4.51
N SER A 157 -16.19 -17.21 5.54
CA SER A 157 -15.32 -17.55 6.68
C SER A 157 -14.17 -18.47 6.26
N VAL A 158 -14.43 -19.45 5.39
CA VAL A 158 -13.37 -20.30 4.80
C VAL A 158 -12.38 -19.47 3.98
N ALA A 159 -12.88 -18.54 3.16
CA ALA A 159 -12.02 -17.64 2.39
C ALA A 159 -11.09 -16.79 3.28
N THR A 160 -11.61 -16.27 4.38
CA THR A 160 -10.83 -15.51 5.37
C THR A 160 -9.71 -16.35 5.98
N LEU A 161 -10.02 -17.60 6.37
CA LEU A 161 -9.02 -18.54 6.91
C LEU A 161 -7.92 -18.82 5.90
N LEU A 162 -8.27 -19.11 4.65
CA LEU A 162 -7.29 -19.41 3.59
C LEU A 162 -6.44 -18.19 3.24
N ALA A 163 -7.04 -17.03 3.10
CA ALA A 163 -6.31 -15.79 2.81
C ALA A 163 -5.36 -15.41 3.94
N GLY A 164 -5.75 -15.58 5.20
CA GLY A 164 -4.89 -15.36 6.36
C GLY A 164 -3.74 -16.36 6.45
N ALA A 165 -4.02 -17.64 6.17
CA ALA A 165 -3.00 -18.69 6.26
C ALA A 165 -1.93 -18.59 5.17
N PHE A 166 -2.29 -18.20 3.95
CA PHE A 166 -1.39 -18.29 2.78
C PHE A 166 -0.98 -16.94 2.19
N GLY A 167 -1.69 -15.84 2.50
CA GLY A 167 -1.48 -14.55 1.86
C GLY A 167 -0.42 -13.66 2.50
N GLY A 168 -0.13 -13.81 3.79
CA GLY A 168 0.62 -12.83 4.58
C GLY A 168 1.99 -12.45 4.00
N GLN A 169 2.79 -13.43 3.59
CA GLN A 169 4.13 -13.18 3.02
C GLN A 169 4.08 -12.41 1.69
N ALA A 170 3.10 -12.71 0.84
CA ALA A 170 2.95 -12.05 -0.44
C ALA A 170 2.53 -10.58 -0.26
N TYR A 171 1.68 -10.31 0.73
CA TYR A 171 1.25 -8.95 1.06
C TYR A 171 2.42 -8.09 1.55
N ASP A 172 3.30 -8.66 2.37
CA ASP A 172 4.48 -7.96 2.87
C ASP A 172 5.51 -7.70 1.75
N GLU A 173 5.73 -8.63 0.83
CA GLU A 173 6.73 -8.49 -0.23
C GLU A 173 6.39 -7.37 -1.23
N ASP A 174 5.13 -7.24 -1.68
CA ASP A 174 4.72 -6.21 -2.65
C ASP A 174 3.39 -5.54 -2.25
N PRO A 175 3.39 -4.71 -1.20
CA PRO A 175 2.18 -4.11 -0.67
C PRO A 175 1.44 -3.22 -1.67
N LYS A 176 2.16 -2.54 -2.58
CA LYS A 176 1.54 -1.68 -3.60
C LYS A 176 0.73 -2.49 -4.61
N ARG A 177 1.28 -3.58 -5.09
CA ARG A 177 0.60 -4.48 -6.02
C ARG A 177 -0.62 -5.12 -5.37
N TRP A 178 -0.42 -5.69 -4.17
CA TRP A 178 -1.51 -6.37 -3.47
C TRP A 178 -2.63 -5.43 -3.04
N TRP A 179 -2.32 -4.17 -2.77
CA TRP A 179 -3.36 -3.15 -2.60
C TRP A 179 -4.25 -3.02 -3.84
N GLY A 180 -3.65 -2.93 -5.03
CA GLY A 180 -4.40 -2.91 -6.28
C GLY A 180 -5.20 -4.19 -6.52
N VAL A 181 -4.55 -5.35 -6.37
CA VAL A 181 -5.18 -6.67 -6.60
C VAL A 181 -6.35 -6.92 -5.66
N THR A 182 -6.20 -6.66 -4.36
CA THR A 182 -7.29 -6.89 -3.39
C THR A 182 -8.49 -5.98 -3.64
N ASN A 183 -8.28 -4.72 -4.04
CA ASN A 183 -9.38 -3.85 -4.42
C ASN A 183 -10.05 -4.30 -5.72
N ALA A 184 -9.29 -4.72 -6.73
CA ALA A 184 -9.86 -5.24 -7.98
C ALA A 184 -10.67 -6.54 -7.76
N LEU A 185 -10.19 -7.44 -6.91
CA LEU A 185 -10.93 -8.65 -6.54
C LEU A 185 -12.24 -8.33 -5.80
N GLU A 186 -12.24 -7.32 -4.93
CA GLU A 186 -13.46 -6.85 -4.30
C GLU A 186 -14.46 -6.33 -5.33
N ASP A 187 -14.00 -5.57 -6.33
CA ASP A 187 -14.88 -5.05 -7.40
C ASP A 187 -15.42 -6.17 -8.29
N VAL A 188 -14.64 -7.20 -8.58
CA VAL A 188 -15.10 -8.41 -9.28
C VAL A 188 -16.20 -9.13 -8.46
N ALA A 189 -16.00 -9.27 -7.15
CA ALA A 189 -16.99 -9.87 -6.28
C ALA A 189 -18.31 -9.07 -6.28
N ARG A 190 -18.23 -7.74 -6.20
CA ARG A 190 -19.40 -6.86 -6.29
C ARG A 190 -20.11 -6.95 -7.64
N ALA A 191 -19.38 -7.06 -8.72
CA ALA A 191 -19.97 -7.27 -10.05
C ALA A 191 -20.76 -8.59 -10.11
N ILE A 192 -20.24 -9.68 -9.51
CA ILE A 192 -20.97 -10.95 -9.41
C ILE A 192 -22.25 -10.79 -8.55
N GLU A 193 -22.17 -10.09 -7.42
CA GLU A 193 -23.32 -9.82 -6.56
C GLU A 193 -24.40 -9.02 -7.31
N LEU A 194 -24.03 -8.05 -8.14
CA LEU A 194 -24.95 -7.24 -8.94
C LEU A 194 -25.63 -8.03 -10.08
N VAL A 195 -24.98 -9.03 -10.62
CA VAL A 195 -25.53 -9.90 -11.68
C VAL A 195 -26.43 -11.01 -11.09
N THR A 196 -26.29 -11.32 -9.81
CA THR A 196 -27.04 -12.43 -9.15
C THR A 196 -28.57 -12.36 -9.31
N PRO A 197 -29.23 -11.18 -9.28
CA PRO A 197 -30.71 -11.11 -9.52
C PRO A 197 -31.15 -11.56 -10.90
N VAL A 198 -30.27 -11.49 -11.92
CA VAL A 198 -30.57 -11.95 -13.28
C VAL A 198 -30.69 -13.49 -13.34
N PHE A 199 -30.01 -14.18 -12.41
CA PHE A 199 -29.99 -15.65 -12.34
C PHE A 199 -30.40 -16.15 -10.95
N PRO A 200 -31.65 -15.95 -10.51
CA PRO A 200 -32.07 -16.27 -9.15
C PRO A 200 -31.94 -17.76 -8.80
N GLY A 201 -32.05 -18.65 -9.80
CA GLY A 201 -31.80 -20.09 -9.64
C GLY A 201 -30.37 -20.43 -9.27
N LEU A 202 -29.40 -19.55 -9.61
CA LEU A 202 -27.97 -19.69 -9.31
C LEU A 202 -27.55 -18.81 -8.11
N PHE A 203 -28.48 -18.35 -7.28
CA PHE A 203 -28.18 -17.48 -6.14
C PHE A 203 -27.02 -18.02 -5.28
N LEU A 204 -27.12 -19.27 -4.83
CA LEU A 204 -26.12 -19.79 -3.89
C LEU A 204 -24.72 -19.88 -4.49
N PRO A 205 -24.49 -20.46 -5.68
CA PRO A 205 -23.13 -20.50 -6.26
C PRO A 205 -22.59 -19.11 -6.60
N LEU A 206 -23.40 -18.17 -7.10
CA LEU A 206 -22.95 -16.82 -7.42
C LEU A 206 -22.65 -16.03 -6.16
N ALA A 207 -23.58 -15.98 -5.20
CA ALA A 207 -23.38 -15.24 -3.96
C ALA A 207 -22.26 -15.84 -3.09
N ALA A 208 -22.11 -17.18 -3.07
CA ALA A 208 -21.03 -17.83 -2.33
C ALA A 208 -19.66 -17.55 -2.96
N SER A 209 -19.54 -17.62 -4.30
CA SER A 209 -18.28 -17.29 -5.00
C SER A 209 -17.90 -15.82 -4.82
N ALA A 210 -18.84 -14.89 -4.96
CA ALA A 210 -18.63 -13.47 -4.69
C ALA A 210 -18.17 -13.24 -3.25
N THR A 211 -18.84 -13.84 -2.28
CA THR A 211 -18.48 -13.73 -0.86
C THR A 211 -17.09 -14.31 -0.58
N PHE A 212 -16.74 -15.44 -1.19
CA PHE A 212 -15.40 -16.03 -1.09
C PHE A 212 -14.33 -15.05 -1.55
N VAL A 213 -14.46 -14.53 -2.78
CA VAL A 213 -13.49 -13.57 -3.36
C VAL A 213 -13.42 -12.30 -2.52
N ARG A 214 -14.57 -11.76 -2.09
CA ARG A 214 -14.64 -10.54 -1.28
C ARG A 214 -13.98 -10.71 0.08
N CYS A 215 -14.27 -11.80 0.81
CA CYS A 215 -13.68 -12.03 2.13
C CYS A 215 -12.16 -12.26 2.05
N ALA A 216 -11.68 -12.97 1.04
CA ALA A 216 -10.25 -13.11 0.80
C ALA A 216 -9.57 -11.75 0.52
N ALA A 217 -10.19 -10.92 -0.33
CA ALA A 217 -9.70 -9.58 -0.66
C ALA A 217 -9.67 -8.64 0.56
N LEU A 218 -10.74 -8.65 1.37
CA LEU A 218 -10.83 -7.84 2.60
C LEU A 218 -9.79 -8.25 3.64
N THR A 219 -9.53 -9.55 3.80
CA THR A 219 -8.49 -10.07 4.69
C THR A 219 -7.11 -9.57 4.27
N GLY A 220 -6.78 -9.67 2.97
CA GLY A 220 -5.52 -9.16 2.43
C GLY A 220 -5.38 -7.66 2.59
N ARG A 221 -6.41 -6.89 2.27
CA ARG A 221 -6.42 -5.44 2.44
C ARG A 221 -6.26 -5.01 3.89
N GLY A 222 -6.93 -5.69 4.82
CA GLY A 222 -6.78 -5.45 6.26
C GLY A 222 -5.36 -5.69 6.74
N SER A 223 -4.70 -6.77 6.28
CA SER A 223 -3.31 -7.07 6.58
C SER A 223 -2.36 -6.01 6.06
N LEU A 224 -2.56 -5.52 4.82
CA LEU A 224 -1.75 -4.45 4.21
C LEU A 224 -1.85 -3.13 4.99
N ILE A 225 -3.08 -2.70 5.32
CA ILE A 225 -3.28 -1.45 6.07
C ILE A 225 -2.65 -1.55 7.45
N ASN A 226 -2.91 -2.64 8.18
CA ASN A 226 -2.44 -2.80 9.55
C ASN A 226 -0.94 -3.09 9.67
N GLY A 227 -0.31 -3.60 8.61
CA GLY A 227 1.12 -3.90 8.54
C GLY A 227 1.90 -2.84 7.76
N SER A 228 2.17 -3.14 6.49
CA SER A 228 3.10 -2.38 5.63
C SER A 228 2.75 -0.90 5.50
N PHE A 229 1.45 -0.54 5.41
CA PHE A 229 1.04 0.86 5.26
C PHE A 229 1.26 1.66 6.54
N MET A 230 0.97 1.08 7.71
CA MET A 230 1.22 1.76 8.97
C MET A 230 2.71 2.02 9.18
N GLN A 231 3.56 1.03 8.88
CA GLN A 231 5.02 1.19 8.95
C GLN A 231 5.54 2.24 7.97
N HIS A 232 4.94 2.34 6.78
CA HIS A 232 5.31 3.33 5.78
C HIS A 232 4.84 4.75 6.15
N PHE A 233 3.60 4.90 6.61
CA PHE A 233 3.03 6.21 6.89
C PHE A 233 3.50 6.81 8.21
N GLY A 234 3.70 6.00 9.25
CA GLY A 234 4.10 6.49 10.57
C GLY A 234 5.60 6.81 10.64
N ARG A 235 5.95 8.10 10.79
CA ARG A 235 7.35 8.57 10.80
C ARG A 235 7.87 8.96 12.20
N ARG A 236 7.03 8.92 13.23
CA ARG A 236 7.36 9.35 14.60
C ARG A 236 6.76 8.43 15.64
N GLU A 237 6.87 7.12 15.46
CA GLU A 237 6.33 6.11 16.37
C GLU A 237 4.81 6.28 16.64
N ASN A 238 4.09 6.85 15.65
CA ASN A 238 2.68 7.25 15.78
C ASN A 238 1.73 6.32 15.01
N LEU A 239 2.07 5.03 14.88
CA LEU A 239 1.29 4.04 14.12
C LEU A 239 -0.16 3.95 14.61
N GLY A 240 -0.36 3.93 15.93
CA GLY A 240 -1.69 3.89 16.55
C GLY A 240 -2.53 5.11 16.23
N ASP A 241 -1.93 6.31 16.24
CA ASP A 241 -2.63 7.56 15.91
C ASP A 241 -3.02 7.62 14.44
N VAL A 242 -2.11 7.26 13.52
CA VAL A 242 -2.42 7.18 12.08
C VAL A 242 -3.56 6.21 11.83
N ARG A 243 -3.53 5.02 12.46
CA ARG A 243 -4.59 4.01 12.32
C ARG A 243 -5.93 4.51 12.84
N ALA A 244 -5.95 5.12 14.04
CA ALA A 244 -7.16 5.67 14.64
C ALA A 244 -7.79 6.75 13.75
N LYS A 245 -6.97 7.61 13.13
CA LYS A 245 -7.47 8.64 12.22
C LYS A 245 -8.05 8.06 10.93
N LEU A 246 -7.44 7.02 10.36
CA LEU A 246 -8.01 6.33 9.20
C LEU A 246 -9.36 5.67 9.51
N GLU A 247 -9.49 5.07 10.70
CA GLU A 247 -10.76 4.47 11.15
C GLU A 247 -11.85 5.56 11.30
N VAL A 248 -11.55 6.67 11.97
CA VAL A 248 -12.48 7.80 12.14
C VAL A 248 -12.93 8.35 10.78
N GLN A 249 -11.98 8.54 9.85
CA GLN A 249 -12.28 9.03 8.49
C GLN A 249 -13.20 8.06 7.74
N GLY A 250 -12.94 6.75 7.84
CA GLY A 250 -13.79 5.73 7.23
C GLY A 250 -15.21 5.72 7.79
N ARG A 251 -15.36 5.82 9.13
CA ARG A 251 -16.68 5.87 9.77
C ARG A 251 -17.47 7.12 9.38
N TRP A 252 -16.82 8.27 9.31
CA TRP A 252 -17.46 9.50 8.84
C TRP A 252 -17.96 9.39 7.39
N LEU A 253 -17.17 8.77 6.51
CA LEU A 253 -17.59 8.56 5.13
C LEU A 253 -18.75 7.59 5.01
N ALA A 254 -18.79 6.55 5.84
CA ALA A 254 -19.92 5.61 5.85
C ALA A 254 -21.24 6.29 6.24
N LEU A 255 -21.21 7.25 7.20
CA LEU A 255 -22.42 8.04 7.55
C LEU A 255 -22.97 8.86 6.37
N ILE A 256 -22.15 9.14 5.36
CA ILE A 256 -22.53 9.89 4.16
C ILE A 256 -22.80 8.93 2.99
N GLY A 257 -21.93 7.94 2.79
CA GLY A 257 -21.97 7.03 1.66
C GLY A 257 -23.17 6.08 1.69
N LEU A 258 -23.52 5.54 2.85
CA LEU A 258 -24.68 4.65 2.98
C LEU A 258 -26.01 5.32 2.60
N PRO A 259 -26.35 6.53 3.11
CA PRO A 259 -27.55 7.24 2.64
C PRO A 259 -27.52 7.57 1.14
N ILE A 260 -26.36 7.94 0.59
CA ILE A 260 -26.21 8.15 -0.85
C ILE A 260 -26.51 6.84 -1.61
N GLY A 261 -25.97 5.71 -1.14
CA GLY A 261 -26.22 4.40 -1.74
C GLY A 261 -27.71 4.05 -1.77
N ILE A 262 -28.44 4.30 -0.68
CA ILE A 262 -29.90 4.14 -0.63
C ILE A 262 -30.60 5.00 -1.69
N LYS A 263 -30.22 6.27 -1.82
CA LYS A 263 -30.81 7.18 -2.80
C LYS A 263 -30.50 6.78 -4.25
N VAL A 264 -29.26 6.38 -4.52
CA VAL A 264 -28.85 5.86 -5.84
C VAL A 264 -29.67 4.62 -6.18
N PHE A 265 -29.75 3.66 -5.26
CA PHE A 265 -30.55 2.44 -5.47
C PHE A 265 -32.01 2.77 -5.73
N GLN A 266 -32.65 3.64 -4.92
CA GLN A 266 -34.05 4.04 -5.10
C GLN A 266 -34.29 4.69 -6.46
N ALA A 267 -33.43 5.64 -6.87
CA ALA A 267 -33.55 6.33 -8.15
C ALA A 267 -33.42 5.36 -9.33
N VAL A 268 -32.38 4.52 -9.31
CA VAL A 268 -32.13 3.54 -10.38
C VAL A 268 -33.27 2.52 -10.47
N SER A 269 -33.74 2.01 -9.32
CA SER A 269 -34.86 1.05 -9.28
C SER A 269 -36.18 1.66 -9.77
N ALA A 270 -36.48 2.90 -9.42
CA ALA A 270 -37.67 3.60 -9.91
C ALA A 270 -37.65 3.74 -11.44
N THR A 271 -36.55 4.26 -11.98
CA THR A 271 -36.39 4.45 -13.44
C THR A 271 -36.44 3.10 -14.19
N ALA A 272 -35.76 2.07 -13.67
CA ALA A 272 -35.78 0.73 -14.27
C ALA A 272 -37.19 0.12 -14.23
N THR A 273 -37.94 0.31 -13.13
CA THR A 273 -39.31 -0.16 -13.01
C THR A 273 -40.26 0.56 -13.98
N GLU A 274 -40.11 1.86 -14.15
CA GLU A 274 -40.88 2.64 -15.12
C GLU A 274 -40.62 2.19 -16.57
N ALA A 275 -39.35 1.92 -16.92
CA ALA A 275 -38.96 1.41 -18.23
C ALA A 275 -39.58 0.00 -18.47
N ALA A 276 -39.50 -0.90 -17.49
CA ALA A 276 -40.09 -2.21 -17.55
C ALA A 276 -41.63 -2.15 -17.68
N ALA A 277 -42.30 -1.23 -16.98
CA ALA A 277 -43.73 -1.01 -17.08
C ALA A 277 -44.19 -0.51 -18.49
N ARG A 278 -43.30 0.17 -19.21
CA ARG A 278 -43.50 0.54 -20.62
C ARG A 278 -43.24 -0.63 -21.61
N GLY A 279 -42.78 -1.77 -21.09
CA GLY A 279 -42.40 -2.92 -21.92
C GLY A 279 -40.96 -2.85 -22.48
N ASP A 280 -40.17 -1.89 -22.03
CA ASP A 280 -38.78 -1.74 -22.45
C ASP A 280 -37.83 -2.37 -21.41
N GLU A 281 -37.72 -3.69 -21.48
CA GLU A 281 -36.79 -4.45 -20.61
C GLU A 281 -35.34 -4.12 -20.88
N TYR A 282 -34.98 -3.75 -22.12
CA TYR A 282 -33.63 -3.37 -22.47
C TYR A 282 -33.24 -2.04 -21.82
N GLU A 283 -34.11 -1.02 -21.83
CA GLU A 283 -33.90 0.25 -21.15
C GLU A 283 -33.76 0.03 -19.63
N ALA A 284 -34.62 -0.78 -19.03
CA ALA A 284 -34.60 -1.12 -17.61
C ALA A 284 -33.24 -1.73 -17.21
N PHE A 285 -32.76 -2.69 -18.01
CA PHE A 285 -31.48 -3.32 -17.81
C PHE A 285 -30.31 -2.31 -17.99
N ALA A 286 -30.32 -1.54 -19.08
CA ALA A 286 -29.28 -0.56 -19.39
C ALA A 286 -29.14 0.51 -18.30
N VAL A 287 -30.26 1.01 -17.74
CA VAL A 287 -30.25 1.98 -16.63
C VAL A 287 -29.61 1.37 -15.39
N ALA A 288 -30.01 0.17 -14.98
CA ALA A 288 -29.50 -0.46 -13.77
C ALA A 288 -28.00 -0.79 -13.91
N PHE A 289 -27.60 -1.49 -14.97
CA PHE A 289 -26.22 -1.90 -15.17
C PHE A 289 -25.31 -0.74 -15.53
N GLY A 290 -25.81 0.27 -16.27
CA GLY A 290 -25.05 1.47 -16.57
C GLY A 290 -24.73 2.29 -15.31
N ALA A 291 -25.71 2.52 -14.45
CA ALA A 291 -25.52 3.26 -13.21
C ALA A 291 -24.59 2.53 -12.23
N TYR A 292 -24.80 1.24 -12.03
CA TYR A 292 -23.97 0.44 -11.12
C TYR A 292 -22.56 0.24 -11.67
N GLY A 293 -22.42 0.02 -12.97
CA GLY A 293 -21.14 -0.05 -13.67
C GLY A 293 -20.35 1.25 -13.56
N PHE A 294 -21.01 2.41 -13.60
CA PHE A 294 -20.38 3.70 -13.34
C PHE A 294 -19.82 3.79 -11.92
N VAL A 295 -20.58 3.37 -10.91
CA VAL A 295 -20.12 3.40 -9.50
C VAL A 295 -18.94 2.47 -9.28
N ILE A 296 -18.95 1.25 -9.84
CA ILE A 296 -17.82 0.31 -9.81
C ILE A 296 -16.62 0.93 -10.51
N GLY A 297 -16.79 1.48 -11.71
CA GLY A 297 -15.70 2.12 -12.47
C GLY A 297 -15.08 3.29 -11.71
N ALA A 298 -15.89 4.11 -11.05
CA ALA A 298 -15.40 5.19 -10.20
C ALA A 298 -14.62 4.68 -8.98
N HIS A 299 -15.09 3.59 -8.35
CA HIS A 299 -14.36 2.92 -7.26
C HIS A 299 -13.02 2.36 -7.76
N CYS A 300 -13.01 1.57 -8.85
CA CYS A 300 -11.79 1.05 -9.48
C CYS A 300 -10.79 2.17 -9.79
N PHE A 301 -11.25 3.28 -10.38
CA PHE A 301 -10.40 4.42 -10.70
C PHE A 301 -9.79 5.06 -9.45
N ALA A 302 -10.60 5.25 -8.40
CA ALA A 302 -10.12 5.81 -7.13
C ALA A 302 -9.09 4.87 -6.45
N CYS A 303 -9.33 3.56 -6.45
CA CYS A 303 -8.41 2.55 -5.94
C CYS A 303 -7.09 2.53 -6.72
N TRP A 304 -7.15 2.58 -8.06
CA TRP A 304 -5.95 2.66 -8.89
C TRP A 304 -5.15 3.94 -8.63
N LYS A 305 -5.80 5.09 -8.51
CA LYS A 305 -5.15 6.35 -8.15
C LYS A 305 -4.51 6.31 -6.76
N SER A 306 -5.18 5.68 -5.78
CA SER A 306 -4.62 5.51 -4.44
C SER A 306 -3.37 4.62 -4.47
N ALA A 307 -3.40 3.50 -5.21
CA ALA A 307 -2.25 2.63 -5.39
C ALA A 307 -1.06 3.34 -6.05
N ARG A 308 -1.32 4.15 -7.09
CA ARG A 308 -0.26 4.93 -7.76
C ARG A 308 0.35 6.02 -6.88
N ALA A 309 -0.41 6.53 -5.93
CA ALA A 309 0.08 7.54 -5.00
C ALA A 309 1.10 6.99 -3.99
N LEU A 310 1.11 5.68 -3.72
CA LEU A 310 2.03 5.04 -2.78
C LEU A 310 3.46 5.04 -3.30
N LYS A 311 4.39 5.52 -2.46
CA LYS A 311 5.83 5.65 -2.74
C LYS A 311 6.62 5.04 -1.59
N PHE A 312 6.67 3.71 -1.56
CA PHE A 312 7.41 2.99 -0.53
C PHE A 312 8.91 3.16 -0.71
N ASP A 313 9.60 3.56 0.35
CA ASP A 313 11.06 3.70 0.41
C ASP A 313 11.79 2.38 0.78
N VAL A 314 11.02 1.34 1.11
CA VAL A 314 11.53 -0.01 1.40
C VAL A 314 11.77 -0.77 0.11
N LEU A 315 12.92 -1.43 0.03
CA LEU A 315 13.31 -2.29 -1.09
C LEU A 315 12.55 -3.63 -1.01
N ASN A 316 11.86 -3.98 -2.09
CA ASN A 316 11.37 -5.32 -2.34
C ASN A 316 12.15 -5.94 -3.51
N ARG A 317 11.86 -7.21 -3.84
CA ARG A 317 12.54 -7.92 -4.94
C ARG A 317 12.50 -7.12 -6.25
N TYR A 318 11.36 -6.59 -6.62
CA TYR A 318 11.19 -5.85 -7.88
C TYR A 318 12.03 -4.56 -7.89
N ARG A 319 11.92 -3.74 -6.85
CA ARG A 319 12.65 -2.46 -6.74
C ARG A 319 14.14 -2.70 -6.69
N LEU A 320 14.58 -3.67 -5.88
CA LEU A 320 15.99 -4.03 -5.76
C LEU A 320 16.59 -4.47 -7.10
N LEU A 321 15.93 -5.38 -7.81
CA LEU A 321 16.43 -5.85 -9.11
C LEU A 321 16.39 -4.76 -10.19
N THR A 322 15.40 -3.88 -10.16
CA THR A 322 15.30 -2.74 -11.10
C THR A 322 16.43 -1.74 -10.86
N LEU A 323 16.71 -1.40 -9.60
CA LEU A 323 17.81 -0.49 -9.25
C LEU A 323 19.17 -1.12 -9.52
N ALA A 324 19.36 -2.41 -9.23
CA ALA A 324 20.58 -3.15 -9.55
C ALA A 324 20.83 -3.22 -11.06
N ASP A 325 19.77 -3.40 -11.88
CA ASP A 325 19.90 -3.41 -13.33
C ASP A 325 20.32 -2.04 -13.88
N ALA A 326 19.70 -0.97 -13.39
CA ALA A 326 20.06 0.39 -13.77
C ALA A 326 21.49 0.73 -13.38
N PHE A 327 21.94 0.30 -12.19
CA PHE A 327 23.31 0.52 -11.72
C PHE A 327 24.35 -0.23 -12.58
N VAL A 328 24.05 -1.49 -12.94
CA VAL A 328 24.95 -2.30 -13.79
C VAL A 328 24.99 -1.78 -15.23
N GLU A 329 23.91 -1.15 -15.71
CA GLU A 329 23.81 -0.60 -17.06
C GLU A 329 24.60 0.68 -17.25
N SER A 330 24.36 1.64 -16.36
CA SER A 330 24.86 2.99 -16.54
C SER A 330 26.27 3.17 -15.99
N GLU A 331 26.75 2.23 -15.16
CA GLU A 331 27.93 2.40 -14.30
C GLU A 331 27.92 3.72 -13.52
N ASN A 332 26.81 4.44 -13.59
CA ASN A 332 26.58 5.73 -12.99
C ASN A 332 25.98 5.56 -11.60
N GLU A 333 26.44 6.37 -10.67
CA GLU A 333 25.95 6.37 -9.30
C GLU A 333 24.56 7.02 -9.12
N ALA A 334 23.94 7.56 -10.18
CA ALA A 334 22.64 8.20 -10.14
C ALA A 334 21.52 7.16 -10.36
N LEU A 335 20.93 6.69 -9.26
CA LEU A 335 19.79 5.81 -9.28
C LEU A 335 18.46 6.58 -9.26
N MET A 336 17.38 5.94 -9.75
CA MET A 336 16.04 6.49 -9.62
C MET A 336 15.69 6.72 -8.14
N SER A 337 15.11 7.88 -7.85
CA SER A 337 14.59 8.18 -6.52
C SER A 337 13.36 7.31 -6.19
N VAL A 338 12.97 7.29 -4.92
CA VAL A 338 11.75 6.60 -4.45
C VAL A 338 10.52 7.09 -5.21
N GLU A 339 10.42 8.39 -5.45
CA GLU A 339 9.31 8.99 -6.19
C GLU A 339 9.32 8.57 -7.66
N ALA A 340 10.47 8.65 -8.33
CA ALA A 340 10.60 8.31 -9.75
C ALA A 340 10.29 6.84 -10.02
N LEU A 341 10.90 5.92 -9.25
CA LEU A 341 10.60 4.49 -9.40
C LEU A 341 9.15 4.19 -9.02
N GLY A 342 8.61 4.82 -7.98
CA GLY A 342 7.23 4.68 -7.57
C GLY A 342 6.22 5.15 -8.63
N ASP A 343 6.58 6.08 -9.53
CA ASP A 343 5.72 6.50 -10.66
C ASP A 343 5.72 5.49 -11.80
N VAL A 344 6.87 4.87 -12.07
CA VAL A 344 7.03 3.85 -13.11
C VAL A 344 6.51 2.49 -12.67
N GLU A 345 6.57 2.22 -11.36
CA GLU A 345 6.12 0.96 -10.78
C GLU A 345 4.63 0.71 -11.02
N GLY A 346 4.30 -0.13 -12.00
CA GLY A 346 2.92 -0.47 -12.35
C GLY A 346 2.20 -1.21 -11.22
N VAL A 347 0.93 -0.89 -10.98
CA VAL A 347 0.11 -1.52 -9.94
C VAL A 347 -0.22 -2.97 -10.31
N TYR A 348 -0.60 -3.21 -11.57
CA TYR A 348 -1.04 -4.52 -12.07
C TYR A 348 -0.03 -5.20 -12.99
N ALA A 349 1.09 -4.55 -13.29
CA ALA A 349 2.10 -5.09 -14.18
C ALA A 349 2.71 -6.39 -13.61
N PRO A 350 3.01 -7.37 -14.46
CA PRO A 350 3.73 -8.57 -14.02
C PRO A 350 5.09 -8.19 -13.43
N ARG A 351 5.40 -8.72 -12.25
CA ARG A 351 6.72 -8.51 -11.61
C ARG A 351 7.79 -9.45 -12.14
N VAL A 352 7.37 -10.52 -12.78
CA VAL A 352 8.25 -11.55 -13.33
C VAL A 352 7.96 -11.69 -14.82
N THR A 353 8.98 -11.43 -15.64
CA THR A 353 9.00 -11.70 -17.06
C THR A 353 9.97 -12.85 -17.34
N SER A 354 10.00 -13.38 -18.56
CA SER A 354 10.96 -14.43 -18.95
C SER A 354 12.42 -13.99 -18.74
N SER A 355 12.70 -12.68 -18.87
CA SER A 355 14.04 -12.10 -18.71
C SER A 355 14.39 -11.69 -17.28
N THR A 356 13.42 -11.71 -16.35
CA THR A 356 13.68 -11.33 -14.96
C THR A 356 14.49 -12.43 -14.26
N PRO A 357 15.60 -12.11 -13.58
CA PRO A 357 16.37 -13.08 -12.82
C PRO A 357 15.52 -13.73 -11.71
N THR A 358 15.78 -15.01 -11.42
CA THR A 358 15.17 -15.71 -10.27
C THR A 358 15.93 -15.31 -9.02
N PHE A 359 15.33 -14.47 -8.15
CA PHE A 359 15.96 -13.99 -6.93
C PHE A 359 15.29 -14.62 -5.70
N GLY A 360 16.09 -15.13 -4.76
CA GLY A 360 15.61 -16.00 -3.67
C GLY A 360 15.32 -17.41 -4.18
N ALA A 361 16.15 -17.89 -5.11
CA ALA A 361 16.04 -19.20 -5.74
C ALA A 361 16.25 -20.34 -4.77
N ASN A 362 15.64 -21.48 -5.05
CA ASN A 362 15.94 -22.75 -4.37
C ASN A 362 17.05 -23.52 -5.13
N PRO A 363 17.64 -24.60 -4.55
CA PRO A 363 18.73 -25.33 -5.19
C PRO A 363 18.41 -25.84 -6.61
N SER A 364 17.18 -26.26 -6.90
CA SER A 364 16.77 -26.73 -8.24
C SER A 364 16.62 -25.61 -9.27
N GLU A 365 16.62 -24.36 -8.83
CA GLU A 365 16.62 -23.15 -9.66
C GLU A 365 18.03 -22.54 -9.79
N ILE A 366 19.03 -23.11 -9.13
CA ILE A 366 20.44 -22.74 -9.26
C ILE A 366 21.17 -23.66 -10.23
N ALA A 367 20.85 -24.96 -10.22
CA ALA A 367 21.52 -25.95 -11.05
C ALA A 367 20.61 -27.12 -11.42
N ARG A 368 20.99 -27.88 -12.47
CA ARG A 368 20.22 -29.03 -12.99
C ARG A 368 20.36 -30.27 -12.12
N ASP A 369 21.52 -30.43 -11.50
CA ASP A 369 21.86 -31.61 -10.69
C ASP A 369 22.68 -31.20 -9.47
N TRP A 370 22.83 -32.16 -8.56
CA TRP A 370 23.55 -32.00 -7.29
C TRP A 370 25.01 -31.61 -7.47
N ARG A 371 25.69 -32.15 -8.47
CA ARG A 371 27.10 -31.87 -8.73
C ARG A 371 27.30 -30.44 -9.16
N ALA A 372 26.49 -29.98 -10.13
CA ALA A 372 26.51 -28.62 -10.60
C ALA A 372 26.11 -27.62 -9.48
N PHE A 373 25.22 -28.03 -8.56
CA PHE A 373 24.88 -27.22 -7.41
C PHE A 373 26.06 -27.10 -6.44
N MET A 374 26.75 -28.21 -6.14
CA MET A 374 27.95 -28.21 -5.26
C MET A 374 29.08 -27.38 -5.86
N ASP A 375 29.27 -27.41 -7.18
CA ASP A 375 30.25 -26.58 -7.87
C ASP A 375 29.88 -25.09 -7.78
N ALA A 376 28.62 -24.75 -7.93
CA ALA A 376 28.14 -23.39 -7.73
C ALA A 376 28.35 -22.91 -6.27
N LEU A 377 28.12 -23.78 -5.31
CA LEU A 377 28.31 -23.49 -3.89
C LEU A 377 29.81 -23.27 -3.55
N ARG A 378 30.71 -24.11 -4.07
CA ARG A 378 32.16 -23.94 -3.91
C ARG A 378 32.63 -22.62 -4.52
N LEU A 379 32.06 -22.22 -5.66
CA LEU A 379 32.39 -20.96 -6.32
C LEU A 379 31.95 -19.75 -5.50
N ALA A 380 30.86 -19.86 -4.76
CA ALA A 380 30.35 -18.81 -3.88
C ALA A 380 31.31 -18.52 -2.71
N LYS A 381 32.14 -19.48 -2.31
CA LYS A 381 33.08 -19.37 -1.19
C LYS A 381 32.40 -18.96 0.12
N THR A 382 32.85 -17.89 0.73
CA THR A 382 32.34 -17.36 2.02
C THR A 382 31.18 -16.36 1.86
N ARG A 383 30.65 -16.19 0.65
CA ARG A 383 29.55 -15.25 0.41
C ARG A 383 28.24 -15.78 0.93
N GLY A 384 27.39 -14.91 1.42
CA GLY A 384 26.05 -15.26 1.88
C GLY A 384 25.05 -15.58 0.75
N TYR A 385 25.51 -15.79 -0.50
CA TYR A 385 24.64 -16.08 -1.64
C TYR A 385 25.33 -16.93 -2.71
N VAL A 386 24.53 -17.62 -3.51
CA VAL A 386 24.98 -18.51 -4.59
C VAL A 386 24.34 -18.09 -5.90
N LEU A 387 25.16 -17.92 -6.96
CA LEU A 387 24.69 -17.64 -8.31
C LEU A 387 24.53 -18.91 -9.13
N GLY A 388 23.49 -18.95 -9.95
CA GLY A 388 23.21 -20.07 -10.85
C GLY A 388 22.44 -19.65 -12.09
N PHE A 389 21.98 -20.68 -12.82
CA PHE A 389 21.09 -20.52 -13.97
C PHE A 389 19.90 -21.46 -13.79
N ASP A 390 18.69 -20.89 -13.79
CA ASP A 390 17.46 -21.64 -13.56
C ASP A 390 17.15 -22.56 -14.76
N PRO A 391 17.24 -23.88 -14.60
CA PRO A 391 17.00 -24.83 -15.68
C PRO A 391 15.56 -24.83 -16.19
N LYS A 392 14.61 -24.36 -15.36
CA LYS A 392 13.18 -24.31 -15.69
C LYS A 392 12.80 -23.08 -16.50
N ARG A 393 13.67 -22.06 -16.53
CA ARG A 393 13.41 -20.77 -17.19
C ARG A 393 14.43 -20.45 -18.27
N VAL A 394 14.73 -21.45 -19.12
CA VAL A 394 15.69 -21.29 -20.23
C VAL A 394 17.04 -20.75 -19.75
N ASP A 395 17.56 -21.31 -18.66
CA ASP A 395 18.81 -20.90 -18.03
C ASP A 395 18.86 -19.40 -17.65
N ALA A 396 17.73 -18.86 -17.17
CA ALA A 396 17.70 -17.50 -16.63
C ALA A 396 18.63 -17.38 -15.42
N PRO A 397 19.40 -16.29 -15.28
CA PRO A 397 20.22 -16.07 -14.11
C PRO A 397 19.42 -16.17 -12.81
N SER A 398 20.00 -16.80 -11.82
CA SER A 398 19.36 -17.04 -10.52
C SER A 398 20.33 -16.76 -9.37
N ALA A 399 19.79 -16.30 -8.26
CA ALA A 399 20.51 -16.07 -7.02
C ALA A 399 19.77 -16.68 -5.83
N MET A 400 20.42 -17.54 -5.09
CA MET A 400 19.96 -18.12 -3.84
C MET A 400 20.63 -17.43 -2.66
N LEU A 401 19.87 -17.07 -1.63
CA LEU A 401 20.40 -16.51 -0.39
C LEU A 401 20.65 -17.62 0.64
N LEU A 402 21.76 -17.56 1.34
CA LEU A 402 22.06 -18.44 2.45
C LEU A 402 21.44 -17.89 3.75
N GLU A 403 21.27 -18.73 4.75
CA GLU A 403 20.74 -18.33 6.06
C GLU A 403 21.61 -17.23 6.72
N SER A 404 22.93 -17.33 6.52
CA SER A 404 23.91 -16.34 7.01
C SER A 404 23.95 -15.02 6.24
N ALA A 405 23.15 -14.87 5.15
CA ALA A 405 23.19 -13.68 4.31
C ALA A 405 22.80 -12.42 5.08
N SER A 406 23.70 -11.46 5.11
CA SER A 406 23.44 -10.10 5.58
C SER A 406 22.62 -9.30 4.57
N THR A 407 22.18 -8.13 4.99
CA THR A 407 21.52 -7.17 4.06
C THR A 407 22.47 -6.79 2.91
N ARG A 408 23.77 -6.61 3.20
CA ARG A 408 24.77 -6.30 2.18
C ARG A 408 25.00 -7.46 1.21
N ASP A 409 24.98 -8.71 1.70
CA ASP A 409 25.03 -9.89 0.82
C ASP A 409 23.81 -9.95 -0.11
N THR A 410 22.66 -9.53 0.37
CA THR A 410 21.44 -9.42 -0.45
C THR A 410 21.56 -8.37 -1.55
N LEU A 411 22.16 -7.21 -1.25
CA LEU A 411 22.48 -6.17 -2.24
C LEU A 411 23.51 -6.67 -3.26
N ALA A 412 24.58 -7.32 -2.79
CA ALA A 412 25.62 -7.91 -3.64
C ALA A 412 25.04 -9.00 -4.55
N ALA A 413 24.15 -9.85 -4.02
CA ALA A 413 23.47 -10.90 -4.79
C ALA A 413 22.62 -10.28 -5.93
N ALA A 414 21.94 -9.18 -5.70
CA ALA A 414 21.14 -8.51 -6.72
C ALA A 414 22.04 -7.93 -7.83
N LEU A 415 23.13 -7.26 -7.46
CA LEU A 415 24.12 -6.75 -8.42
C LEU A 415 24.75 -7.89 -9.23
N ALA A 416 25.23 -8.92 -8.54
CA ALA A 416 25.85 -10.08 -9.19
C ALA A 416 24.88 -10.77 -10.16
N CYS A 417 23.62 -10.93 -9.76
CA CYS A 417 22.60 -11.57 -10.58
C CYS A 417 22.28 -10.76 -11.85
N GLN A 418 22.21 -9.42 -11.76
CA GLN A 418 22.02 -8.55 -12.92
C GLN A 418 23.27 -8.49 -13.82
N LYS A 419 24.46 -8.47 -13.23
CA LYS A 419 25.71 -8.56 -14.00
C LYS A 419 25.80 -9.90 -14.71
N LEU A 420 25.46 -11.01 -14.04
CA LEU A 420 25.41 -12.34 -14.62
C LEU A 420 24.45 -12.39 -15.84
N ARG A 421 23.28 -11.77 -15.72
CA ARG A 421 22.32 -11.65 -16.83
C ARG A 421 22.93 -10.94 -18.05
N ARG A 422 23.58 -9.81 -17.84
CA ARG A 422 24.19 -9.04 -18.93
C ARG A 422 25.39 -9.75 -19.55
N LEU A 423 26.22 -10.38 -18.73
CA LEU A 423 27.37 -11.13 -19.21
C LEU A 423 26.93 -12.38 -19.99
N SER A 424 25.87 -13.09 -19.57
CA SER A 424 25.35 -14.26 -20.27
C SER A 424 24.81 -13.93 -21.67
N ILE A 425 24.28 -12.72 -21.86
CA ILE A 425 23.83 -12.21 -23.17
C ILE A 425 25.04 -11.77 -24.02
N ALA A 426 25.95 -11.00 -23.44
CA ALA A 426 27.08 -10.39 -24.15
C ALA A 426 28.15 -11.40 -24.55
N ARG A 427 28.31 -12.50 -23.79
CA ARG A 427 29.38 -13.50 -23.97
C ARG A 427 28.80 -14.91 -24.21
N ALA A 428 27.88 -15.01 -25.15
CA ALA A 428 27.33 -16.30 -25.56
C ALA A 428 28.46 -17.26 -26.00
N GLY A 429 28.51 -18.45 -25.39
CA GLY A 429 29.56 -19.47 -25.69
C GLY A 429 30.76 -19.48 -24.72
N VAL A 430 30.88 -18.52 -23.80
CA VAL A 430 31.88 -18.56 -22.71
C VAL A 430 31.40 -19.48 -21.59
N SER A 431 32.36 -20.10 -20.89
CA SER A 431 32.06 -20.94 -19.71
C SER A 431 31.20 -20.22 -18.68
N ARG A 432 30.13 -20.89 -18.23
CA ARG A 432 29.20 -20.34 -17.22
C ARG A 432 29.92 -20.04 -15.90
N ASP A 433 30.94 -20.80 -15.55
CA ASP A 433 31.72 -20.59 -14.33
C ASP A 433 32.57 -19.32 -14.42
N SER A 434 33.19 -19.06 -15.59
CA SER A 434 33.93 -17.81 -15.81
C SER A 434 33.03 -16.60 -15.67
N ILE A 435 31.84 -16.65 -16.29
CA ILE A 435 30.86 -15.58 -16.21
C ILE A 435 30.37 -15.37 -14.77
N ARG A 436 30.19 -16.46 -13.97
CA ARG A 436 29.84 -16.36 -12.54
C ARG A 436 30.95 -15.71 -11.72
N VAL A 437 32.21 -16.06 -11.98
CA VAL A 437 33.38 -15.45 -11.31
C VAL A 437 33.41 -13.95 -11.56
N ASP A 438 33.26 -13.54 -12.82
CA ASP A 438 33.24 -12.12 -13.19
C ASP A 438 32.08 -11.37 -12.52
N ALA A 439 30.90 -11.98 -12.42
CA ALA A 439 29.75 -11.40 -11.76
C ALA A 439 29.95 -11.24 -10.24
N TYR A 440 30.57 -12.22 -9.58
CA TYR A 440 30.97 -12.13 -8.17
C TYR A 440 31.99 -11.01 -7.95
N ALA A 441 33.04 -10.97 -8.75
CA ALA A 441 34.11 -9.95 -8.64
C ALA A 441 33.54 -8.53 -8.82
N TYR A 442 32.62 -8.36 -9.77
CA TYR A 442 31.93 -7.08 -9.95
C TYR A 442 31.14 -6.67 -8.73
N ALA A 443 30.35 -7.59 -8.17
CA ALA A 443 29.52 -7.29 -7.01
C ALA A 443 30.36 -6.96 -5.77
N ASP A 444 31.42 -7.73 -5.53
CA ASP A 444 32.35 -7.47 -4.40
C ASP A 444 33.00 -6.08 -4.50
N ALA A 445 33.36 -5.66 -5.71
CA ALA A 445 33.99 -4.37 -5.94
C ALA A 445 33.01 -3.18 -5.84
N ARG A 446 31.73 -3.39 -6.20
CA ARG A 446 30.79 -2.29 -6.41
C ARG A 446 29.60 -2.23 -5.41
N VAL A 447 29.48 -3.19 -4.49
CA VAL A 447 28.34 -3.23 -3.55
C VAL A 447 28.27 -2.00 -2.64
N LEU A 448 29.41 -1.47 -2.20
CA LEU A 448 29.45 -0.28 -1.34
C LEU A 448 29.01 0.99 -2.11
N ASP A 449 29.44 1.12 -3.36
CA ASP A 449 29.01 2.23 -4.24
C ASP A 449 27.50 2.17 -4.50
N PHE A 450 26.98 0.96 -4.73
CA PHE A 450 25.55 0.74 -4.93
C PHE A 450 24.73 1.07 -3.68
N GLU A 451 25.19 0.61 -2.50
CA GLU A 451 24.56 0.93 -1.22
C GLU A 451 24.52 2.45 -1.00
N ALA A 452 25.66 3.13 -1.22
CA ALA A 452 25.77 4.58 -1.11
C ALA A 452 24.87 5.32 -2.13
N ALA A 453 24.78 4.84 -3.37
CA ALA A 453 23.91 5.40 -4.39
C ALA A 453 22.43 5.28 -4.02
N MET A 454 22.02 4.14 -3.48
CA MET A 454 20.63 3.93 -3.00
C MET A 454 20.27 4.88 -1.85
N VAL A 455 21.18 5.02 -0.86
CA VAL A 455 20.97 5.95 0.27
C VAL A 455 20.85 7.39 -0.23
N ARG A 456 21.70 7.82 -1.17
CA ARG A 456 21.62 9.16 -1.78
C ARG A 456 20.28 9.38 -2.50
N SER A 457 19.73 8.34 -3.12
CA SER A 457 18.45 8.38 -3.83
C SER A 457 17.22 8.20 -2.92
N GLY A 458 17.43 8.14 -1.59
CA GLY A 458 16.37 8.09 -0.57
C GLY A 458 15.84 6.70 -0.22
N TRP A 459 16.49 5.63 -0.69
CA TRP A 459 16.11 4.25 -0.39
C TRP A 459 16.59 3.83 1.00
N ARG A 460 15.76 3.04 1.68
CA ARG A 460 16.14 2.36 2.92
C ARG A 460 16.88 1.08 2.57
N VAL A 461 18.10 0.97 3.08
CA VAL A 461 18.98 -0.19 2.87
C VAL A 461 19.17 -1.04 4.11
N ASP A 462 18.66 -0.60 5.26
CA ASP A 462 18.71 -1.30 6.55
C ASP A 462 17.79 -2.53 6.60
N PHE A 463 16.73 -2.51 5.80
CA PHE A 463 15.74 -3.58 5.71
C PHE A 463 15.32 -3.81 4.26
N ILE A 464 15.42 -5.07 3.80
CA ILE A 464 15.01 -5.49 2.45
C ILE A 464 13.87 -6.50 2.57
N GLN A 465 12.74 -6.19 1.97
CA GLN A 465 11.52 -6.98 2.05
C GLN A 465 11.49 -8.04 0.94
N ILE A 466 12.27 -9.10 1.13
CA ILE A 466 12.37 -10.23 0.20
C ILE A 466 11.87 -11.47 0.93
N GLY A 467 10.58 -11.73 0.92
CA GLY A 467 9.94 -12.88 1.49
C GLY A 467 10.59 -13.39 2.80
N ALA A 468 9.91 -13.23 3.91
CA ALA A 468 10.41 -13.66 5.23
C ALA A 468 10.50 -15.19 5.38
N ALA A 469 10.14 -15.94 4.33
CA ALA A 469 10.05 -17.39 4.43
C ALA A 469 11.44 -18.05 4.47
N PRO A 470 11.69 -18.94 5.41
CA PRO A 470 12.92 -19.73 5.49
C PRO A 470 13.24 -20.54 4.21
N LYS A 471 12.20 -20.82 3.40
CA LYS A 471 12.36 -21.59 2.15
C LYS A 471 13.25 -20.92 1.09
N PHE A 472 13.54 -19.63 1.23
CA PHE A 472 14.43 -18.91 0.32
C PHE A 472 15.82 -18.65 0.90
N ARG A 473 16.11 -19.14 2.11
CA ARG A 473 17.41 -19.07 2.75
C ARG A 473 17.84 -20.49 3.15
N LEU A 474 18.91 -20.97 2.55
CA LEU A 474 19.41 -22.30 2.79
C LEU A 474 20.51 -22.27 3.85
N SER A 475 20.38 -23.13 4.87
CA SER A 475 21.48 -23.46 5.76
C SER A 475 22.35 -24.51 5.07
N VAL A 476 23.62 -24.18 4.89
CA VAL A 476 24.59 -25.10 4.33
C VAL A 476 25.64 -25.35 5.40
N PRO A 477 25.90 -26.60 5.79
CA PRO A 477 26.98 -26.90 6.71
C PRO A 477 28.31 -26.41 6.11
N PRO A 478 29.28 -26.02 6.94
CA PRO A 478 30.60 -25.60 6.48
C PRO A 478 31.22 -26.71 5.63
N ILE A 479 31.71 -26.38 4.43
CA ILE A 479 32.34 -27.28 3.46
C ILE A 479 33.80 -27.43 3.82
#